data_99b7b31caa1e383a342549c261c1f59f
#
_entry.id   99b7b31caa1e383a342549c261c1f59f
#
_cell.length_a   1.000
_cell.length_b   1.000
_cell.length_c   1.000
_cell.angle_alpha   90.00
_cell.angle_beta   90.00
_cell.angle_gamma   90.00
#
_symmetry.space_group_name_H-M   'P 1'
#
loop_
_entity.id
_entity.type
_entity.pdbx_description
1 polymer ?
#
loop_
_entity_poly.entity_id
_entity_poly.type
_entity_poly.pdbx_seq_one_letter_code
_entity_poly.pdbx_strand_id
1 'polypeptide(L)'
;MMKSPGGSTFPYYYKGGEVHCLKYGNKYKDEQALLQLMRSEEEFIVRINRRLKIWVDFDKTSFTPDVCNAFIQNIINLSHHIDKLSIVGLSGFHRWRLQRGIRKAKLKMNISFYIDPEEAKTWLISERAL
;
A
#
# COMPACT_ATOMS: atom_id res chain seq x y z
N MET A 1 -20.32 5.26 -4.59
CA MET A 1 -19.22 5.38 -3.62
C MET A 1 -19.33 4.26 -2.61
N MET A 2 -18.25 3.55 -2.36
CA MET A 2 -18.25 2.41 -1.46
C MET A 2 -17.08 2.49 -0.49
N LYS A 3 -17.03 1.58 0.49
CA LYS A 3 -15.89 1.47 1.40
C LYS A 3 -15.14 0.18 1.11
N SER A 4 -13.82 0.25 1.10
CA SER A 4 -12.98 -0.94 1.00
C SER A 4 -12.98 -1.67 2.35
N PRO A 5 -12.48 -2.92 2.40
CA PRO A 5 -12.40 -3.67 3.66
C PRO A 5 -11.66 -2.95 4.78
N GLY A 6 -10.66 -2.15 4.47
CA GLY A 6 -9.93 -1.36 5.46
C GLY A 6 -10.60 -0.05 5.83
N GLY A 7 -11.76 0.24 5.28
CA GLY A 7 -12.53 1.45 5.59
C GLY A 7 -12.21 2.65 4.73
N SER A 8 -11.46 2.49 3.66
CA SER A 8 -11.17 3.59 2.74
C SER A 8 -12.35 3.86 1.83
N THR A 9 -12.67 5.14 1.63
CA THR A 9 -13.67 5.54 0.65
C THR A 9 -13.15 5.21 -0.76
N PHE A 10 -13.98 4.62 -1.59
CA PHE A 10 -13.62 4.27 -2.96
C PHE A 10 -14.75 4.65 -3.93
N PRO A 11 -14.49 5.39 -4.99
CA PRO A 11 -13.21 6.04 -5.30
C PRO A 11 -12.95 7.26 -4.41
N TYR A 12 -11.67 7.57 -4.17
CA TYR A 12 -11.28 8.75 -3.41
C TYR A 12 -10.44 9.65 -4.30
N TYR A 13 -10.81 10.94 -4.34
CA TYR A 13 -10.13 11.91 -5.18
C TYR A 13 -9.31 12.87 -4.32
N TYR A 14 -8.05 13.02 -4.68
CA TYR A 14 -7.12 13.93 -4.02
C TYR A 14 -6.61 14.91 -5.06
N LYS A 15 -6.94 16.19 -4.89
CA LYS A 15 -6.53 17.27 -5.81
C LYS A 15 -6.77 16.90 -7.28
N GLY A 16 -7.94 16.33 -7.56
CA GLY A 16 -8.36 16.00 -8.90
C GLY A 16 -7.89 14.63 -9.42
N GLY A 17 -7.07 13.92 -8.67
CA GLY A 17 -6.61 12.59 -9.07
C GLY A 17 -7.17 11.51 -8.15
N GLU A 18 -7.45 10.35 -8.71
CA GLU A 18 -7.98 9.23 -7.93
C GLU A 18 -6.85 8.45 -7.26
N VAL A 19 -6.97 8.20 -5.96
CA VAL A 19 -6.03 7.38 -5.21
C VAL A 19 -6.79 6.41 -4.32
N HIS A 20 -6.16 5.30 -3.94
CA HIS A 20 -6.72 4.34 -2.99
C HIS A 20 -5.76 4.15 -1.83
N CYS A 21 -6.29 4.12 -0.60
CA CYS A 21 -5.49 3.93 0.60
C CYS A 21 -5.65 2.53 1.15
N LEU A 22 -4.54 1.82 1.30
CA LEU A 22 -4.50 0.59 2.08
C LEU A 22 -4.15 0.96 3.51
N LYS A 23 -5.15 0.92 4.39
CA LYS A 23 -5.00 1.30 5.78
C LYS A 23 -4.52 0.12 6.61
N TYR A 24 -3.23 -0.13 6.56
CA TYR A 24 -2.60 -1.26 7.25
C TYR A 24 -2.00 -0.87 8.60
N GLY A 25 -2.24 0.35 9.07
CA GLY A 25 -1.67 0.86 10.31
C GLY A 25 -2.70 1.12 11.40
N ASN A 26 -2.17 1.38 12.62
CA ASN A 26 -2.86 2.03 13.74
C ASN A 26 -3.97 1.24 14.45
N LYS A 27 -4.49 0.16 13.91
CA LYS A 27 -5.62 -0.57 14.52
C LYS A 27 -5.31 -2.04 14.74
N TYR A 28 -4.18 -2.51 14.25
CA TYR A 28 -3.93 -3.94 14.19
C TYR A 28 -2.87 -4.33 15.19
N LYS A 29 -3.32 -4.57 16.44
CA LYS A 29 -2.48 -5.15 17.48
C LYS A 29 -2.32 -6.65 17.28
N ASP A 30 -3.25 -7.24 16.53
CA ASP A 30 -3.25 -8.64 16.18
C ASP A 30 -2.74 -8.78 14.75
N GLU A 31 -1.61 -9.45 14.60
CA GLU A 31 -0.99 -9.68 13.29
C GLU A 31 -1.92 -10.45 12.36
N GLN A 32 -2.69 -11.41 12.89
CA GLN A 32 -3.61 -12.18 12.06
C GLN A 32 -4.71 -11.30 11.47
N ALA A 33 -5.20 -10.33 12.23
CA ALA A 33 -6.19 -9.39 11.73
C ALA A 33 -5.64 -8.56 10.58
N LEU A 34 -4.38 -8.14 10.67
CA LEU A 34 -3.72 -7.40 9.59
C LEU A 34 -3.55 -8.27 8.35
N LEU A 35 -3.09 -9.51 8.51
CA LEU A 35 -2.93 -10.43 7.40
C LEU A 35 -4.25 -10.70 6.71
N GLN A 36 -5.33 -10.84 7.49
CA GLN A 36 -6.67 -11.03 6.95
C GLN A 36 -7.12 -9.79 6.16
N LEU A 37 -6.82 -8.61 6.66
CA LEU A 37 -7.16 -7.37 5.96
C LEU A 37 -6.41 -7.28 4.63
N MET A 38 -5.14 -7.67 4.60
CA MET A 38 -4.38 -7.68 3.35
C MET A 38 -5.06 -8.55 2.30
N ARG A 39 -5.53 -9.73 2.69
CA ARG A 39 -6.24 -10.62 1.77
C ARG A 39 -7.56 -10.01 1.30
N SER A 40 -8.31 -9.39 2.21
CA SER A 40 -9.61 -8.78 1.89
C SER A 40 -9.45 -7.59 0.94
N GLU A 41 -8.45 -6.74 1.19
CA GLU A 41 -8.17 -5.61 0.29
C GLU A 41 -7.71 -6.09 -1.07
N GLU A 42 -6.91 -7.15 -1.11
CA GLU A 42 -6.47 -7.75 -2.37
C GLU A 42 -7.66 -8.23 -3.18
N GLU A 43 -8.59 -8.96 -2.57
CA GLU A 43 -9.80 -9.41 -3.23
C GLU A 43 -10.65 -8.24 -3.75
N PHE A 44 -10.75 -7.19 -2.96
CA PHE A 44 -11.50 -5.98 -3.34
C PHE A 44 -10.89 -5.33 -4.58
N ILE A 45 -9.56 -5.16 -4.62
CA ILE A 45 -8.87 -4.52 -5.72
C ILE A 45 -8.97 -5.38 -6.99
N VAL A 46 -8.80 -6.69 -6.87
CA VAL A 46 -8.92 -7.60 -8.01
C VAL A 46 -10.34 -7.55 -8.60
N ARG A 47 -11.34 -7.46 -7.72
CA ARG A 47 -12.75 -7.38 -8.17
C ARG A 47 -13.04 -6.08 -8.91
N ILE A 48 -12.45 -4.96 -8.45
CA ILE A 48 -12.56 -3.68 -9.13
C ILE A 48 -11.95 -3.76 -10.53
N ASN A 49 -10.87 -4.52 -10.66
CA ASN A 49 -10.20 -4.82 -11.93
C ASN A 49 -9.78 -3.59 -12.73
N ARG A 50 -9.15 -2.64 -12.05
CA ARG A 50 -8.56 -1.44 -12.66
C ARG A 50 -7.15 -1.25 -12.13
N ARG A 51 -6.33 -0.52 -12.89
CA ARG A 51 -5.03 -0.09 -12.38
C ARG A 51 -5.23 1.12 -11.49
N LEU A 52 -4.70 1.05 -10.28
CA LEU A 52 -4.92 2.05 -9.25
C LEU A 52 -3.61 2.68 -8.80
N LYS A 53 -3.68 3.93 -8.39
CA LYS A 53 -2.61 4.61 -7.67
C LYS A 53 -2.89 4.42 -6.19
N ILE A 54 -1.98 3.73 -5.50
CA ILE A 54 -2.23 3.27 -4.14
C ILE A 54 -1.19 3.84 -3.18
N TRP A 55 -1.64 4.36 -2.04
CA TRP A 55 -0.74 4.65 -0.94
C TRP A 55 -1.07 3.74 0.23
N VAL A 56 -0.03 3.28 0.91
CA VAL A 56 -0.15 2.34 2.02
C VAL A 56 0.30 3.04 3.28
N ASP A 57 -0.53 2.97 4.31
CA ASP A 57 -0.22 3.56 5.61
C ASP A 57 0.05 2.44 6.61
N PHE A 58 1.30 2.35 7.08
CA PHE A 58 1.71 1.41 8.12
C PHE A 58 1.92 2.10 9.47
N ASP A 59 1.47 3.32 9.63
CA ASP A 59 1.74 4.08 10.86
C ASP A 59 1.24 3.32 12.08
N LYS A 60 2.11 3.22 13.10
CA LYS A 60 1.82 2.53 14.36
C LYS A 60 1.50 1.05 14.23
N THR A 61 1.95 0.41 13.16
CA THR A 61 1.80 -1.03 12.99
C THR A 61 3.11 -1.72 13.36
N SER A 62 3.01 -2.87 14.02
CA SER A 62 4.17 -3.71 14.28
C SER A 62 4.58 -4.39 12.96
N PHE A 63 5.63 -3.87 12.34
CA PHE A 63 6.08 -4.35 11.04
C PHE A 63 7.07 -5.50 11.21
N THR A 64 6.52 -6.67 11.57
CA THR A 64 7.32 -7.88 11.79
C THR A 64 7.83 -8.44 10.47
N PRO A 65 8.81 -9.38 10.49
CA PRO A 65 9.21 -10.06 9.26
C PRO A 65 8.05 -10.74 8.54
N ASP A 66 7.11 -11.32 9.28
CA ASP A 66 5.95 -11.98 8.68
C ASP A 66 5.03 -10.97 7.99
N VAL A 67 4.80 -9.81 8.61
CA VAL A 67 4.02 -8.73 7.99
C VAL A 67 4.72 -8.22 6.74
N CYS A 68 6.04 -8.03 6.81
CA CYS A 68 6.83 -7.60 5.67
C CYS A 68 6.69 -8.57 4.50
N ASN A 69 6.85 -9.86 4.76
CA ASN A 69 6.75 -10.90 3.72
C ASN A 69 5.33 -10.97 3.15
N ALA A 70 4.31 -10.87 4.01
CA ALA A 70 2.92 -10.88 3.59
C ALA A 70 2.61 -9.68 2.70
N PHE A 71 3.14 -8.50 3.03
CA PHE A 71 2.95 -7.32 2.21
C PHE A 71 3.63 -7.45 0.85
N ILE A 72 4.84 -7.99 0.81
CA ILE A 72 5.52 -8.22 -0.45
C ILE A 72 4.67 -9.16 -1.33
N GLN A 73 4.14 -10.24 -0.76
CA GLN A 73 3.28 -11.15 -1.50
C GLN A 73 2.00 -10.44 -1.95
N ASN A 74 1.44 -9.58 -1.10
CA ASN A 74 0.25 -8.79 -1.41
C ASN A 74 0.47 -7.93 -2.66
N ILE A 75 1.59 -7.20 -2.73
CA ILE A 75 1.86 -6.35 -3.88
C ILE A 75 2.29 -7.14 -5.12
N ILE A 76 2.91 -8.32 -4.95
CA ILE A 76 3.17 -9.20 -6.08
C ILE A 76 1.84 -9.63 -6.71
N ASN A 77 0.90 -10.07 -5.89
CA ASN A 77 -0.41 -10.52 -6.36
C ASN A 77 -1.21 -9.39 -7.02
N LEU A 78 -0.96 -8.15 -6.59
CA LEU A 78 -1.65 -6.97 -7.11
C LEU A 78 -0.88 -6.26 -8.22
N SER A 79 0.24 -6.80 -8.68
CA SER A 79 1.16 -6.09 -9.58
C SER A 79 0.48 -5.57 -10.84
N HIS A 80 -0.50 -6.29 -11.39
CA HIS A 80 -1.23 -5.87 -12.58
C HIS A 80 -2.31 -4.83 -12.30
N HIS A 81 -2.59 -4.55 -11.02
CA HIS A 81 -3.62 -3.61 -10.59
C HIS A 81 -3.01 -2.37 -9.93
N ILE A 82 -1.69 -2.25 -9.90
CA ILE A 82 -1.01 -1.11 -9.31
C ILE A 82 -0.26 -0.34 -10.38
N ASP A 83 -0.62 0.93 -10.54
CA ASP A 83 0.08 1.85 -11.43
C ASP A 83 1.27 2.49 -10.70
N LYS A 84 1.01 3.03 -9.51
CA LYS A 84 2.02 3.59 -8.62
C LYS A 84 1.71 3.20 -7.19
N LEU A 85 2.74 3.02 -6.39
CA LEU A 85 2.60 2.66 -4.98
C LEU A 85 3.47 3.58 -4.13
N SER A 86 2.86 4.30 -3.19
CA SER A 86 3.61 5.05 -2.20
C SER A 86 3.38 4.45 -0.82
N ILE A 87 4.39 4.50 0.04
CA ILE A 87 4.36 3.85 1.35
C ILE A 87 4.76 4.87 2.41
N VAL A 88 3.95 4.97 3.47
CA VAL A 88 4.25 5.82 4.63
C VAL A 88 4.20 5.01 5.91
N GLY A 89 4.81 5.54 6.96
CA GLY A 89 4.70 4.97 8.30
C GLY A 89 5.76 3.93 8.66
N LEU A 90 6.80 3.75 7.85
CA LEU A 90 7.87 2.81 8.17
C LEU A 90 9.14 3.54 8.60
N SER A 91 9.73 3.08 9.71
CA SER A 91 11.02 3.58 10.18
C SER A 91 12.16 3.08 9.28
N GLY A 92 13.37 3.66 9.47
CA GLY A 92 14.51 3.36 8.61
C GLY A 92 14.81 1.88 8.46
N PHE A 93 14.82 1.12 9.57
CA PHE A 93 15.12 -0.31 9.54
C PHE A 93 14.03 -1.09 8.79
N HIS A 94 12.77 -0.83 9.10
CA HIS A 94 11.65 -1.51 8.45
C HIS A 94 11.56 -1.15 6.97
N ARG A 95 11.80 0.11 6.64
CA ARG A 95 11.85 0.57 5.27
C ARG A 95 12.95 -0.15 4.50
N TRP A 96 14.15 -0.26 5.08
CA TRP A 96 15.27 -0.94 4.46
C TRP A 96 14.94 -2.42 4.19
N ARG A 97 14.35 -3.08 5.19
CA ARG A 97 13.97 -4.51 5.04
C ARG A 97 12.97 -4.69 3.90
N LEU A 98 11.97 -3.82 3.83
CA LEU A 98 10.97 -3.90 2.77
C LEU A 98 11.59 -3.62 1.40
N GLN A 99 12.42 -2.60 1.30
CA GLN A 99 13.11 -2.27 0.05
C GLN A 99 13.96 -3.45 -0.43
N ARG A 100 14.64 -4.11 0.49
CA ARG A 100 15.45 -5.28 0.15
C ARG A 100 14.58 -6.42 -0.37
N GLY A 101 13.44 -6.67 0.27
CA GLY A 101 12.51 -7.72 -0.16
C GLY A 101 11.91 -7.43 -1.54
N ILE A 102 11.59 -6.18 -1.79
CA ILE A 102 11.06 -5.75 -3.09
C ILE A 102 12.11 -5.99 -4.18
N ARG A 103 13.37 -5.65 -3.92
CA ARG A 103 14.45 -5.90 -4.89
C ARG A 103 14.63 -7.40 -5.16
N LYS A 104 14.59 -8.23 -4.11
CA LYS A 104 14.71 -9.69 -4.27
C LYS A 104 13.56 -10.26 -5.09
N ALA A 105 12.37 -9.72 -4.94
CA ALA A 105 11.19 -10.16 -5.68
C ALA A 105 11.20 -9.67 -7.13
N LYS A 106 12.14 -8.80 -7.49
CA LYS A 106 12.28 -8.22 -8.84
C LYS A 106 11.01 -7.55 -9.32
N LEU A 107 10.34 -6.85 -8.41
CA LEU A 107 9.14 -6.10 -8.76
C LEU A 107 9.50 -4.87 -9.59
N LYS A 108 8.84 -4.73 -10.72
CA LYS A 108 9.08 -3.64 -11.67
C LYS A 108 7.96 -2.61 -11.64
N MET A 109 7.53 -2.21 -10.45
CA MET A 109 6.50 -1.18 -10.35
C MET A 109 7.11 0.08 -9.73
N ASN A 110 6.44 1.20 -9.96
CA ASN A 110 6.82 2.48 -9.38
C ASN A 110 6.47 2.50 -7.90
N ILE A 111 7.49 2.42 -7.04
CA ILE A 111 7.30 2.44 -5.59
C ILE A 111 8.13 3.56 -5.01
N SER A 112 7.54 4.38 -4.14
CA SER A 112 8.25 5.44 -3.44
C SER A 112 7.84 5.46 -1.97
N PHE A 113 8.75 5.93 -1.11
CA PHE A 113 8.54 5.99 0.33
C PHE A 113 8.49 7.43 0.79
N TYR A 114 7.60 7.73 1.71
CA TYR A 114 7.45 9.09 2.25
C TYR A 114 7.19 9.03 3.75
N ILE A 115 7.52 10.12 4.44
CA ILE A 115 7.17 10.32 5.84
C ILE A 115 5.79 10.98 5.92
N ASP A 116 5.54 11.96 5.03
CA ASP A 116 4.31 12.74 5.01
C ASP A 116 3.28 12.14 4.06
N PRO A 117 2.08 11.76 4.56
CA PRO A 117 1.03 11.23 3.69
C PRO A 117 0.61 12.16 2.56
N GLU A 118 0.67 13.49 2.77
CA GLU A 118 0.33 14.45 1.73
C GLU A 118 1.32 14.39 0.57
N GLU A 119 2.61 14.28 0.87
CA GLU A 119 3.62 14.12 -0.16
C GLU A 119 3.44 12.81 -0.92
N ALA A 120 3.09 11.73 -0.20
CA ALA A 120 2.85 10.44 -0.81
C ALA A 120 1.71 10.49 -1.82
N LYS A 121 0.60 11.14 -1.45
CA LYS A 121 -0.56 11.28 -2.34
C LYS A 121 -0.26 12.20 -3.51
N THR A 122 0.47 13.28 -3.27
CA THR A 122 0.85 14.22 -4.33
C THR A 122 1.71 13.53 -5.39
N TRP A 123 2.66 12.71 -4.96
CA TRP A 123 3.48 11.95 -5.90
C TRP A 123 2.64 10.99 -6.74
N LEU A 124 1.65 10.33 -6.14
CA LEU A 124 0.80 9.37 -6.86
C LEU A 124 0.08 10.01 -8.04
N ILE A 125 -0.42 11.23 -7.88
CA ILE A 125 -1.18 11.90 -8.94
C ILE A 125 -0.29 12.72 -9.87
N SER A 126 1.01 12.80 -9.60
CA SER A 126 1.95 13.47 -10.47
C SER A 126 2.27 12.61 -11.69
N GLU A 127 2.83 13.22 -12.74
CA GLU A 127 3.27 12.47 -13.91
C GLU A 127 4.68 11.93 -13.76
N ARG A 128 5.33 12.24 -12.62
CA ARG A 128 6.72 11.81 -12.39
C ARG A 128 6.77 10.37 -11.93
N ALA A 129 7.75 9.64 -12.44
CA ALA A 129 8.13 8.32 -11.95
C ALA A 129 9.51 8.42 -11.31
N LEU A 130 9.83 7.48 -10.44
CA LEU A 130 11.18 7.38 -9.89
C LEU A 130 12.14 6.78 -10.90
#